data_7905382865fe1e29fcbbf4782e54310f
#
_entry.id   7905382865fe1e29fcbbf4782e54310f
#
_cell.length_a   1.000
_cell.length_b   1.000
_cell.length_c   1.000
_cell.angle_alpha   90.00
_cell.angle_beta   90.00
_cell.angle_gamma   90.00
#
_symmetry.space_group_name_H-M   'P 1'
#
loop_
_entity.id
_entity.type
_entity.pdbx_description
1 polymer ?
#
loop_
_entity_poly.entity_id
_entity_poly.type
_entity_poly.pdbx_seq_one_letter_code
_entity_poly.pdbx_strand_id
1 'polypeptide(L)'
;AKRMEKHRTNEELGYRTAGSKAELATGEMLEQEMHTIGFPIIHKDAITVDAWEFERAKMTFLNEKGEEETIQLGAYQTNFVTDGPECYSVVYAGRGTLQDYEGMDVTGKLVLVDINQRDEWWINYPVYQAHLKGAAAVIAAQTGGYGEVDERALNAQDIAGPSNAPAFSIARHDADQLKKMLQGRSEVKVLFDASTKVIPAQTTYNIVGEIPGKTHPERRIM
;
A
#
# COMPACT_ATOMS: atom_id res chain seq x y z
N ALA A 1 -7.09 -3.83 19.99
CA ALA A 1 -7.18 -2.81 18.93
C ALA A 1 -6.88 -1.40 19.49
N LYS A 2 -7.68 -0.82 20.43
CA LYS A 2 -7.48 0.55 20.95
C LYS A 2 -6.09 0.84 21.53
N ARG A 3 -5.41 -0.14 22.19
CA ARG A 3 -4.05 0.04 22.71
C ARG A 3 -3.00 0.18 21.58
N MET A 4 -3.24 -0.45 20.45
CA MET A 4 -2.31 -0.43 19.30
C MET A 4 -2.50 0.82 18.41
N GLU A 5 -3.61 1.51 18.53
CA GLU A 5 -3.90 2.71 17.75
C GLU A 5 -2.90 3.85 17.95
N LYS A 6 -2.41 4.01 19.17
CA LYS A 6 -1.40 5.02 19.50
C LYS A 6 0.00 4.76 18.92
N HIS A 7 0.24 3.57 18.38
CA HIS A 7 1.50 3.16 17.78
C HIS A 7 1.43 3.15 16.24
N ARG A 8 0.65 4.03 15.64
CA ARG A 8 0.58 4.18 14.18
C ARG A 8 1.84 4.87 13.66
N THR A 9 2.35 4.44 12.52
CA THR A 9 3.40 5.16 11.80
C THR A 9 2.85 6.42 11.15
N ASN A 10 1.61 6.36 10.69
CA ASN A 10 0.91 7.43 9.99
C ASN A 10 -0.52 7.54 10.52
N GLU A 11 -1.00 8.75 10.82
CA GLU A 11 -2.33 8.97 11.38
C GLU A 11 -3.45 8.62 10.39
N GLU A 12 -3.22 8.82 9.08
CA GLU A 12 -4.21 8.60 8.04
C GLU A 12 -4.37 7.11 7.71
N LEU A 13 -3.27 6.38 7.49
CA LEU A 13 -3.32 4.97 7.08
C LEU A 13 -3.15 3.97 8.23
N GLY A 14 -2.52 4.35 9.31
CA GLY A 14 -2.43 3.55 10.54
C GLY A 14 -1.71 2.21 10.41
N TYR A 15 -0.73 2.09 9.51
CA TYR A 15 0.04 0.86 9.30
C TYR A 15 1.17 0.66 10.33
N ARG A 16 1.67 -0.59 10.39
CA ARG A 16 2.80 -1.03 11.21
C ARG A 16 3.62 -2.03 10.40
N THR A 17 4.31 -1.54 9.40
CA THR A 17 5.15 -2.38 8.55
C THR A 17 6.39 -2.85 9.29
N ALA A 18 6.90 -4.03 8.95
CA ALA A 18 8.08 -4.61 9.56
C ALA A 18 9.26 -3.64 9.52
N GLY A 19 9.98 -3.51 10.63
CA GLY A 19 11.11 -2.59 10.79
C GLY A 19 10.74 -1.13 11.05
N SER A 20 9.45 -0.77 11.05
CA SER A 20 9.00 0.57 11.39
C SER A 20 9.01 0.82 12.90
N LYS A 21 9.14 2.09 13.30
CA LYS A 21 9.06 2.48 14.72
C LYS A 21 7.74 2.05 15.38
N ALA A 22 6.65 2.09 14.63
CA ALA A 22 5.32 1.69 15.12
C ALA A 22 5.24 0.16 15.33
N GLU A 23 5.86 -0.62 14.47
CA GLU A 23 5.95 -2.08 14.64
C GLU A 23 6.80 -2.44 15.86
N LEU A 24 8.00 -1.84 16.01
CA LEU A 24 8.87 -2.07 17.16
C LEU A 24 8.17 -1.70 18.48
N ALA A 25 7.52 -0.55 18.56
CA ALA A 25 6.76 -0.14 19.75
C ALA A 25 5.57 -1.08 20.03
N THR A 26 4.95 -1.64 19.00
CA THR A 26 3.89 -2.64 19.13
C THR A 26 4.49 -3.97 19.67
N GLY A 27 5.66 -4.35 19.19
CA GLY A 27 6.40 -5.53 19.68
C GLY A 27 6.72 -5.43 21.17
N GLU A 28 7.23 -4.29 21.63
CA GLU A 28 7.50 -4.03 23.05
C GLU A 28 6.21 -4.15 23.90
N MET A 29 5.09 -3.61 23.41
CA MET A 29 3.82 -3.74 24.11
C MET A 29 3.37 -5.21 24.17
N LEU A 30 3.51 -5.98 23.11
CA LEU A 30 3.15 -7.40 23.08
C LEU A 30 4.02 -8.21 24.05
N GLU A 31 5.33 -8.00 24.08
CA GLU A 31 6.24 -8.62 25.02
C GLU A 31 5.80 -8.36 26.48
N GLN A 32 5.46 -7.11 26.78
CA GLN A 32 5.00 -6.73 28.13
C GLN A 32 3.67 -7.39 28.51
N GLU A 33 2.73 -7.52 27.55
CA GLU A 33 1.48 -8.26 27.79
C GLU A 33 1.75 -9.76 28.00
N MET A 34 2.68 -10.38 27.25
CA MET A 34 3.07 -11.77 27.46
C MET A 34 3.65 -12.00 28.86
N HIS A 35 4.48 -11.10 29.38
CA HIS A 35 4.93 -11.14 30.78
C HIS A 35 3.76 -11.02 31.76
N THR A 36 2.82 -10.11 31.50
CA THR A 36 1.67 -9.86 32.38
C THR A 36 0.74 -11.07 32.49
N ILE A 37 0.51 -11.79 31.41
CA ILE A 37 -0.30 -13.01 31.38
C ILE A 37 0.46 -14.27 31.87
N GLY A 38 1.75 -14.14 32.14
CA GLY A 38 2.54 -15.15 32.84
C GLY A 38 3.28 -16.15 31.96
N PHE A 39 3.68 -15.80 30.74
CA PHE A 39 4.62 -16.64 29.99
C PHE A 39 5.96 -16.74 30.74
N PRO A 40 6.42 -17.94 31.09
CA PRO A 40 7.66 -18.11 31.86
C PRO A 40 8.93 -17.91 31.05
N ILE A 41 8.85 -18.05 29.74
CA ILE A 41 9.97 -17.87 28.80
C ILE A 41 9.47 -16.96 27.67
N ILE A 42 10.16 -15.84 27.49
CA ILE A 42 9.93 -14.92 26.38
C ILE A 42 11.30 -14.55 25.80
N HIS A 43 11.43 -14.65 24.48
CA HIS A 43 12.65 -14.21 23.80
C HIS A 43 12.30 -13.52 22.47
N LYS A 44 13.24 -12.76 21.96
CA LYS A 44 13.16 -12.06 20.69
C LYS A 44 14.22 -12.55 19.74
N ASP A 45 13.81 -13.00 18.58
CA ASP A 45 14.73 -13.39 17.51
C ASP A 45 14.83 -12.23 16.52
N ALA A 46 16.01 -11.65 16.44
CA ALA A 46 16.28 -10.54 15.53
C ALA A 46 16.32 -11.02 14.08
N ILE A 47 15.61 -10.32 13.20
CA ILE A 47 15.63 -10.54 11.75
C ILE A 47 15.88 -9.22 11.04
N THR A 48 16.46 -9.28 9.84
CA THR A 48 16.70 -8.12 8.99
C THR A 48 15.62 -8.06 7.91
N VAL A 49 15.02 -6.89 7.73
CA VAL A 49 13.97 -6.63 6.74
C VAL A 49 14.21 -5.32 6.04
N ASP A 50 13.61 -5.15 4.87
CA ASP A 50 13.49 -3.83 4.26
C ASP A 50 12.24 -3.15 4.85
N ALA A 51 12.47 -2.10 5.64
CA ALA A 51 11.39 -1.31 6.21
C ALA A 51 10.79 -0.38 5.15
N TRP A 52 9.59 0.06 5.38
CA TRP A 52 8.91 1.00 4.51
C TRP A 52 8.26 2.12 5.31
N GLU A 53 8.44 3.35 4.83
CA GLU A 53 7.85 4.55 5.41
C GLU A 53 6.91 5.21 4.38
N PHE A 54 5.74 5.59 4.86
CA PHE A 54 4.76 6.37 4.12
C PHE A 54 4.55 7.70 4.83
N GLU A 55 4.82 8.78 4.16
CA GLU A 55 4.59 10.14 4.67
C GLU A 55 3.27 10.70 4.10
N ARG A 56 3.12 10.66 2.77
CA ARG A 56 1.94 11.16 2.07
C ARG A 56 1.81 10.57 0.68
N ALA A 57 0.58 10.53 0.18
CA ALA A 57 0.27 10.38 -1.24
C ALA A 57 -1.08 11.04 -1.52
N LYS A 58 -1.07 12.11 -2.32
CA LYS A 58 -2.25 12.93 -2.64
C LYS A 58 -2.30 13.23 -4.13
N MET A 59 -3.51 13.33 -4.66
CA MET A 59 -3.76 13.74 -6.04
C MET A 59 -4.79 14.85 -6.04
N THR A 60 -4.46 15.97 -6.65
CA THR A 60 -5.34 17.14 -6.77
C THR A 60 -5.66 17.40 -8.25
N PHE A 61 -6.92 17.63 -8.56
CA PHE A 61 -7.40 17.91 -9.91
C PHE A 61 -8.61 18.85 -9.89
N LEU A 62 -8.94 19.40 -11.04
CA LEU A 62 -10.19 20.16 -11.22
C LEU A 62 -11.30 19.18 -11.60
N ASN A 63 -12.36 19.11 -10.81
CA ASN A 63 -13.53 18.29 -11.10
C ASN A 63 -14.34 18.84 -12.30
N GLU A 64 -15.42 18.16 -12.69
CA GLU A 64 -16.28 18.58 -13.82
C GLU A 64 -16.89 19.98 -13.65
N LYS A 65 -16.98 20.48 -12.42
CA LYS A 65 -17.49 21.82 -12.12
C LYS A 65 -16.39 22.88 -12.14
N GLY A 66 -15.13 22.49 -12.34
CA GLY A 66 -13.95 23.38 -12.27
C GLY A 66 -13.51 23.72 -10.84
N GLU A 67 -13.97 22.96 -9.84
CA GLU A 67 -13.57 23.08 -8.44
C GLU A 67 -12.35 22.19 -8.19
N GLU A 68 -11.42 22.68 -7.36
CA GLU A 68 -10.27 21.88 -6.94
C GLU A 68 -10.71 20.79 -5.97
N GLU A 69 -10.32 19.58 -6.25
CA GLU A 69 -10.58 18.41 -5.43
C GLU A 69 -9.27 17.68 -5.14
N THR A 70 -9.03 17.36 -3.87
CA THR A 70 -7.87 16.59 -3.43
C THR A 70 -8.31 15.27 -2.85
N ILE A 71 -7.77 14.18 -3.37
CA ILE A 71 -8.03 12.82 -2.91
C ILE A 71 -6.78 12.24 -2.24
N GLN A 72 -7.01 11.44 -1.21
CA GLN A 72 -5.98 10.68 -0.51
C GLN A 72 -5.74 9.35 -1.23
N LEU A 73 -4.47 8.98 -1.40
CA LEU A 73 -4.06 7.68 -1.92
C LEU A 73 -3.39 6.86 -0.83
N GLY A 74 -3.51 5.54 -0.93
CA GLY A 74 -2.74 4.59 -0.15
C GLY A 74 -1.55 4.07 -0.93
N ALA A 75 -0.64 3.40 -0.22
CA ALA A 75 0.47 2.68 -0.83
C ALA A 75 0.94 1.55 0.09
N TYR A 76 1.69 0.61 -0.46
CA TYR A 76 2.39 -0.42 0.29
C TYR A 76 3.69 -0.80 -0.41
N GLN A 77 4.80 -0.76 0.31
CA GLN A 77 6.16 -1.07 -0.18
C GLN A 77 6.59 -0.32 -1.47
N THR A 78 5.91 0.75 -1.79
CA THR A 78 6.20 1.61 -2.94
C THR A 78 7.31 2.60 -2.58
N ASN A 79 8.25 2.81 -3.51
CA ASN A 79 9.30 3.81 -3.38
C ASN A 79 9.09 4.91 -4.42
N PHE A 80 8.58 6.07 -3.98
CA PHE A 80 8.28 7.20 -4.84
C PHE A 80 8.29 8.52 -4.05
N VAL A 81 9.03 9.51 -4.53
CA VAL A 81 9.15 10.81 -3.86
C VAL A 81 9.05 11.93 -4.87
N THR A 82 8.15 12.88 -4.62
CA THR A 82 8.05 14.14 -5.34
C THR A 82 8.61 15.28 -4.48
N ASP A 83 9.11 16.34 -5.12
CA ASP A 83 9.50 17.57 -4.43
C ASP A 83 8.29 18.54 -4.35
N GLY A 84 7.29 18.15 -3.52
CA GLY A 84 5.98 18.76 -3.48
C GLY A 84 5.06 18.30 -4.63
N PRO A 85 3.93 18.99 -4.87
CA PRO A 85 3.00 18.66 -5.94
C PRO A 85 3.61 18.83 -7.34
N GLU A 86 3.66 17.76 -8.11
CA GLU A 86 4.14 17.72 -9.49
C GLU A 86 3.01 17.41 -10.47
N CYS A 87 3.07 18.00 -11.68
CA CYS A 87 2.04 17.80 -12.69
C CYS A 87 2.25 16.51 -13.48
N TYR A 88 1.27 15.61 -13.41
CA TYR A 88 1.22 14.37 -14.17
C TYR A 88 -0.03 14.31 -15.06
N SER A 89 0.03 13.49 -16.10
CA SER A 89 -1.17 13.05 -16.82
C SER A 89 -1.64 11.71 -16.24
N VAL A 90 -2.92 11.58 -16.01
CA VAL A 90 -3.58 10.29 -15.70
C VAL A 90 -4.20 9.73 -16.96
N VAL A 91 -3.99 8.46 -17.23
CA VAL A 91 -4.65 7.67 -18.27
C VAL A 91 -5.32 6.46 -17.65
N TYR A 92 -6.39 5.94 -18.27
CA TYR A 92 -7.06 4.73 -17.79
C TYR A 92 -6.74 3.55 -18.70
N ALA A 93 -6.18 2.49 -18.16
CA ALA A 93 -5.77 1.29 -18.88
C ALA A 93 -6.54 0.05 -18.41
N GLY A 94 -7.87 0.16 -18.25
CA GLY A 94 -8.72 -0.99 -17.93
C GLY A 94 -8.19 -1.80 -16.75
N ARG A 95 -7.84 -3.07 -16.99
CA ARG A 95 -7.28 -4.00 -16.00
C ARG A 95 -5.74 -3.99 -15.97
N GLY A 96 -5.11 -3.15 -16.79
CA GLY A 96 -3.65 -3.06 -16.88
C GLY A 96 -3.00 -4.31 -17.46
N THR A 97 -3.70 -5.05 -18.30
CA THR A 97 -3.14 -6.19 -19.04
C THR A 97 -2.34 -5.71 -20.25
N LEU A 98 -1.54 -6.60 -20.84
CA LEU A 98 -0.76 -6.26 -22.04
C LEU A 98 -1.65 -5.68 -23.17
N GLN A 99 -2.84 -6.23 -23.34
CA GLN A 99 -3.81 -5.82 -24.36
C GLN A 99 -4.41 -4.44 -24.08
N ASP A 100 -4.65 -4.11 -22.82
CA ASP A 100 -5.19 -2.80 -22.42
C ASP A 100 -4.26 -1.64 -22.79
N TYR A 101 -2.97 -1.92 -22.95
CA TYR A 101 -1.97 -0.92 -23.36
C TYR A 101 -1.77 -0.79 -24.86
N GLU A 102 -2.43 -1.60 -25.69
CA GLU A 102 -2.25 -1.51 -27.13
C GLU A 102 -2.66 -0.12 -27.67
N GLY A 103 -1.72 0.53 -28.35
CA GLY A 103 -1.91 1.87 -28.89
C GLY A 103 -1.87 3.01 -27.87
N MET A 104 -1.57 2.72 -26.60
CA MET A 104 -1.45 3.74 -25.55
C MET A 104 0.00 4.15 -25.31
N ASP A 105 0.27 5.45 -25.28
CA ASP A 105 1.50 5.99 -24.71
C ASP A 105 1.27 6.33 -23.23
N VAL A 106 1.94 5.59 -22.34
CA VAL A 106 1.87 5.78 -20.88
C VAL A 106 3.17 6.29 -20.29
N THR A 107 4.15 6.62 -21.13
CA THR A 107 5.50 7.06 -20.70
C THR A 107 5.41 8.29 -19.80
N GLY A 108 5.94 8.17 -18.58
CA GLY A 108 5.94 9.24 -17.57
C GLY A 108 4.55 9.61 -17.02
N LYS A 109 3.52 8.81 -17.29
CA LYS A 109 2.15 9.09 -16.84
C LYS A 109 1.78 8.23 -15.62
N LEU A 110 0.76 8.65 -14.90
CA LEU A 110 0.06 7.85 -13.90
C LEU A 110 -0.99 7.00 -14.61
N VAL A 111 -0.98 5.70 -14.36
CA VAL A 111 -1.89 4.76 -15.02
C VAL A 111 -2.94 4.28 -14.02
N LEU A 112 -4.19 4.70 -14.20
CA LEU A 112 -5.32 4.21 -13.44
C LEU A 112 -5.72 2.83 -13.98
N VAL A 113 -5.85 1.85 -13.08
CA VAL A 113 -6.28 0.48 -13.40
C VAL A 113 -7.33 -0.02 -12.42
N ASP A 114 -8.21 -0.87 -12.90
CA ASP A 114 -9.14 -1.64 -12.07
C ASP A 114 -8.53 -3.01 -11.77
N ILE A 115 -8.46 -3.38 -10.50
CA ILE A 115 -7.99 -4.70 -10.06
C ILE A 115 -9.10 -5.45 -9.34
N ASN A 116 -9.06 -6.78 -9.42
CA ASN A 116 -9.95 -7.66 -8.68
C ASN A 116 -9.13 -8.74 -7.97
N GLN A 117 -8.77 -8.49 -6.73
CA GLN A 117 -7.91 -9.37 -5.93
C GLN A 117 -8.54 -10.75 -5.61
N ARG A 118 -9.85 -10.89 -5.79
CA ARG A 118 -10.54 -12.16 -5.59
C ARG A 118 -10.34 -13.14 -6.74
N ASP A 119 -10.51 -12.62 -7.96
CA ASP A 119 -10.58 -13.43 -9.15
C ASP A 119 -9.24 -13.48 -9.89
N GLU A 120 -8.30 -12.63 -9.49
CA GLU A 120 -7.00 -12.45 -10.13
C GLU A 120 -5.85 -12.66 -9.14
N TRP A 121 -5.05 -13.68 -9.37
CA TRP A 121 -3.92 -14.03 -8.52
C TRP A 121 -2.74 -13.07 -8.61
N TRP A 122 -2.60 -12.38 -9.74
CA TRP A 122 -1.43 -11.56 -10.06
C TRP A 122 -1.74 -10.07 -9.91
N ILE A 123 -1.97 -9.65 -8.66
CA ILE A 123 -2.25 -8.24 -8.35
C ILE A 123 -1.09 -7.31 -8.73
N ASN A 124 0.14 -7.83 -8.78
CA ASN A 124 1.32 -7.07 -9.18
C ASN A 124 1.51 -7.01 -10.70
N TYR A 125 0.81 -7.84 -11.46
CA TYR A 125 0.94 -7.88 -12.91
C TYR A 125 0.61 -6.55 -13.60
N PRO A 126 -0.48 -5.85 -13.30
CA PRO A 126 -0.77 -4.54 -13.86
C PRO A 126 0.33 -3.51 -13.57
N VAL A 127 0.90 -3.55 -12.36
CA VAL A 127 1.99 -2.66 -11.94
C VAL A 127 3.23 -2.92 -12.76
N TYR A 128 3.60 -4.18 -12.94
CA TYR A 128 4.76 -4.56 -13.71
C TYR A 128 4.61 -4.23 -15.21
N GLN A 129 3.41 -4.45 -15.77
CA GLN A 129 3.13 -4.08 -17.18
C GLN A 129 3.25 -2.58 -17.41
N ALA A 130 2.70 -1.75 -16.52
CA ALA A 130 2.82 -0.30 -16.59
C ALA A 130 4.29 0.15 -16.53
N HIS A 131 5.06 -0.42 -15.61
CA HIS A 131 6.49 -0.14 -15.47
C HIS A 131 7.28 -0.45 -16.74
N LEU A 132 7.08 -1.63 -17.33
CA LEU A 132 7.72 -2.04 -18.58
C LEU A 132 7.41 -1.09 -19.76
N LYS A 133 6.31 -0.36 -19.69
CA LYS A 133 5.89 0.63 -20.70
C LYS A 133 6.28 2.06 -20.34
N GLY A 134 7.07 2.24 -19.28
CA GLY A 134 7.61 3.53 -18.88
C GLY A 134 6.65 4.43 -18.12
N ALA A 135 5.57 3.90 -17.55
CA ALA A 135 4.68 4.65 -16.67
C ALA A 135 5.43 5.15 -15.43
N ALA A 136 5.06 6.32 -14.91
CA ALA A 136 5.63 6.88 -13.68
C ALA A 136 5.17 6.08 -12.46
N ALA A 137 3.88 5.77 -12.38
CA ALA A 137 3.29 4.93 -11.34
C ALA A 137 1.94 4.37 -11.78
N VAL A 138 1.49 3.32 -11.09
CA VAL A 138 0.12 2.81 -11.19
C VAL A 138 -0.72 3.37 -10.06
N ILE A 139 -1.97 3.69 -10.37
CA ILE A 139 -3.03 4.01 -9.40
C ILE A 139 -4.08 2.91 -9.52
N ALA A 140 -4.18 2.03 -8.52
CA ALA A 140 -5.02 0.85 -8.57
C ALA A 140 -6.30 1.02 -7.75
N ALA A 141 -7.44 0.81 -8.40
CA ALA A 141 -8.75 0.75 -7.75
C ALA A 141 -9.20 -0.70 -7.60
N GLN A 142 -9.61 -1.08 -6.39
CA GLN A 142 -10.25 -2.38 -6.15
C GLN A 142 -11.69 -2.34 -6.64
N THR A 143 -12.01 -3.10 -7.68
CA THR A 143 -13.34 -3.13 -8.30
C THR A 143 -14.14 -4.41 -8.03
N GLY A 144 -13.56 -5.33 -7.27
CA GLY A 144 -14.20 -6.59 -6.87
C GLY A 144 -13.40 -7.28 -5.77
N GLY A 145 -13.83 -8.45 -5.35
CA GLY A 145 -13.12 -9.28 -4.40
C GLY A 145 -13.35 -8.92 -2.95
N TYR A 146 -12.32 -9.08 -2.13
CA TYR A 146 -12.43 -8.92 -0.67
C TYR A 146 -12.67 -7.48 -0.19
N GLY A 147 -12.50 -6.50 -1.05
CA GLY A 147 -12.60 -5.09 -0.74
C GLY A 147 -13.91 -4.40 -1.13
N GLU A 148 -14.95 -5.15 -1.50
CA GLU A 148 -16.23 -4.57 -1.93
C GLU A 148 -17.06 -3.90 -0.83
N VAL A 149 -16.59 -3.97 0.42
CA VAL A 149 -17.36 -3.59 1.59
C VAL A 149 -17.52 -2.07 1.73
N ASP A 150 -16.55 -1.29 1.24
CA ASP A 150 -16.56 0.16 1.33
C ASP A 150 -15.90 0.80 0.09
N GLU A 151 -16.69 1.49 -0.71
CA GLU A 151 -16.20 2.17 -1.92
C GLU A 151 -15.32 3.40 -1.66
N ARG A 152 -15.29 3.90 -0.42
CA ARG A 152 -14.43 5.00 0.01
C ARG A 152 -13.14 4.54 0.68
N ALA A 153 -12.99 3.24 0.94
CA ALA A 153 -11.78 2.69 1.53
C ALA A 153 -10.67 2.48 0.49
N LEU A 154 -9.43 2.59 0.94
CA LEU A 154 -8.24 2.28 0.14
C LEU A 154 -7.99 0.77 0.17
N ASN A 155 -8.78 0.03 -0.59
CA ASN A 155 -8.88 -1.43 -0.50
C ASN A 155 -7.85 -2.19 -1.34
N ALA A 156 -7.15 -1.53 -2.26
CA ALA A 156 -6.11 -2.18 -3.04
C ALA A 156 -4.86 -2.39 -2.16
N GLN A 157 -4.70 -3.60 -1.65
CA GLN A 157 -3.57 -4.02 -0.83
C GLN A 157 -2.60 -4.85 -1.67
N ASP A 158 -1.34 -4.92 -1.21
CA ASP A 158 -0.28 -5.72 -1.83
C ASP A 158 -0.10 -5.49 -3.34
N ILE A 159 -0.39 -4.28 -3.81
CA ILE A 159 -0.24 -3.92 -5.22
C ILE A 159 1.20 -3.55 -5.59
N ALA A 160 2.10 -3.53 -4.62
CA ALA A 160 3.49 -3.18 -4.85
C ALA A 160 4.11 -4.12 -5.89
N GLY A 161 4.73 -3.50 -6.89
CA GLY A 161 5.62 -4.18 -7.81
C GLY A 161 7.05 -4.27 -7.24
N PRO A 162 8.03 -4.55 -8.09
CA PRO A 162 9.44 -4.33 -7.75
C PRO A 162 9.67 -2.90 -7.26
N SER A 163 10.74 -2.66 -6.49
CA SER A 163 11.03 -1.34 -5.89
C SER A 163 11.08 -0.18 -6.90
N ASN A 164 11.30 -0.49 -8.17
CA ASN A 164 11.31 0.47 -9.29
C ASN A 164 9.98 0.58 -10.04
N ALA A 165 8.94 -0.11 -9.60
CA ALA A 165 7.60 -0.09 -10.20
C ALA A 165 6.58 0.46 -9.18
N PRO A 166 6.47 1.79 -9.02
CA PRO A 166 5.63 2.40 -8.02
C PRO A 166 4.14 2.13 -8.26
N ALA A 167 3.42 1.89 -7.15
CA ALA A 167 1.97 1.69 -7.17
C ALA A 167 1.29 2.29 -5.95
N PHE A 168 0.12 2.87 -6.17
CA PHE A 168 -0.72 3.49 -5.16
C PHE A 168 -2.13 2.92 -5.24
N SER A 169 -2.83 2.90 -4.11
CA SER A 169 -4.25 2.55 -4.08
C SER A 169 -5.11 3.81 -4.06
N ILE A 170 -6.24 3.74 -4.74
CA ILE A 170 -7.27 4.78 -4.77
C ILE A 170 -8.60 4.16 -4.34
N ALA A 171 -9.44 4.91 -3.63
CA ALA A 171 -10.79 4.50 -3.33
C ALA A 171 -11.61 4.35 -4.62
N ARG A 172 -12.48 3.34 -4.69
CA ARG A 172 -13.32 3.10 -5.89
C ARG A 172 -14.15 4.31 -6.25
N HIS A 173 -14.73 4.98 -5.26
CA HIS A 173 -15.49 6.20 -5.46
C HIS A 173 -14.69 7.28 -6.22
N ASP A 174 -13.46 7.53 -5.79
CA ASP A 174 -12.60 8.57 -6.38
C ASP A 174 -12.07 8.13 -7.76
N ALA A 175 -11.78 6.84 -7.94
CA ALA A 175 -11.42 6.29 -9.23
C ALA A 175 -12.55 6.42 -10.26
N ASP A 176 -13.80 6.23 -9.83
CA ASP A 176 -14.96 6.39 -10.71
C ASP A 176 -15.16 7.85 -11.14
N GLN A 177 -14.83 8.82 -10.29
CA GLN A 177 -14.79 10.24 -10.66
C GLN A 177 -13.73 10.49 -11.74
N LEU A 178 -12.50 10.03 -11.54
CA LEU A 178 -11.42 10.17 -12.53
C LEU A 178 -11.79 9.49 -13.86
N LYS A 179 -12.38 8.30 -13.82
CA LYS A 179 -12.84 7.60 -15.02
C LYS A 179 -13.92 8.40 -15.78
N LYS A 180 -14.84 9.04 -15.09
CA LYS A 180 -15.83 9.95 -15.73
C LYS A 180 -15.14 11.10 -16.43
N MET A 181 -14.16 11.74 -15.79
CA MET A 181 -13.39 12.83 -16.39
C MET A 181 -12.57 12.39 -17.61
N LEU A 182 -12.13 11.13 -17.64
CA LEU A 182 -11.43 10.52 -18.76
C LEU A 182 -12.34 10.12 -19.92
N GLN A 183 -13.68 10.08 -19.73
CA GLN A 183 -14.60 9.78 -20.82
C GLN A 183 -14.50 10.81 -21.95
N GLY A 184 -14.12 10.33 -23.14
CA GLY A 184 -13.91 11.17 -24.31
C GLY A 184 -12.62 12.00 -24.30
N ARG A 185 -11.74 11.76 -23.35
CA ARG A 185 -10.41 12.37 -23.26
C ARG A 185 -9.33 11.30 -23.21
N SER A 186 -8.18 11.57 -23.82
CA SER A 186 -7.05 10.64 -23.76
C SER A 186 -6.33 10.67 -22.41
N GLU A 187 -6.38 11.80 -21.70
CA GLU A 187 -5.72 12.01 -20.41
C GLU A 187 -6.37 13.15 -19.62
N VAL A 188 -6.13 13.15 -18.31
CA VAL A 188 -6.47 14.22 -17.37
C VAL A 188 -5.23 14.68 -16.63
N LYS A 189 -5.04 15.99 -16.50
CA LYS A 189 -3.92 16.56 -15.72
C LYS A 189 -4.27 16.62 -14.25
N VAL A 190 -3.30 16.22 -13.42
CA VAL A 190 -3.42 16.24 -11.95
C VAL A 190 -2.12 16.78 -11.34
N LEU A 191 -2.22 17.31 -10.13
CA LEU A 191 -1.06 17.52 -9.25
C LEU A 191 -0.93 16.29 -8.34
N PHE A 192 0.21 15.63 -8.41
CA PHE A 192 0.50 14.44 -7.62
C PHE A 192 1.63 14.74 -6.63
N ASP A 193 1.39 14.48 -5.36
CA ASP A 193 2.35 14.70 -4.28
C ASP A 193 2.46 13.43 -3.44
N ALA A 194 3.62 12.79 -3.46
CA ALA A 194 3.87 11.56 -2.75
C ALA A 194 5.26 11.52 -2.11
N SER A 195 5.34 10.92 -0.94
CA SER A 195 6.60 10.62 -0.25
C SER A 195 6.47 9.26 0.43
N THR A 196 7.05 8.24 -0.22
CA THR A 196 7.11 6.87 0.26
C THR A 196 8.50 6.31 0.02
N LYS A 197 9.08 5.61 1.01
CA LYS A 197 10.47 5.14 0.93
C LYS A 197 10.62 3.72 1.45
N VAL A 198 11.38 2.92 0.72
CA VAL A 198 11.93 1.66 1.23
C VAL A 198 13.27 1.95 1.89
N ILE A 199 13.43 1.49 3.13
CA ILE A 199 14.66 1.65 3.94
C ILE A 199 15.26 0.27 4.14
N PRO A 200 16.36 -0.08 3.46
CA PRO A 200 16.92 -1.42 3.51
C PRO A 200 17.56 -1.73 4.87
N ALA A 201 17.66 -3.03 5.16
CA ALA A 201 18.44 -3.60 6.24
C ALA A 201 18.10 -3.07 7.65
N GLN A 202 16.82 -2.90 7.95
CA GLN A 202 16.34 -2.57 9.29
C GLN A 202 16.15 -3.83 10.13
N THR A 203 16.33 -3.70 11.44
CA THR A 203 16.12 -4.82 12.38
C THR A 203 14.68 -4.82 12.88
N THR A 204 14.05 -5.97 12.84
CA THR A 204 12.79 -6.27 13.53
C THR A 204 12.91 -7.59 14.29
N TYR A 205 11.87 -8.03 14.99
CA TYR A 205 11.93 -9.15 15.89
C TYR A 205 10.72 -10.07 15.77
N ASN A 206 10.96 -11.38 15.75
CA ASN A 206 9.96 -12.35 16.14
C ASN A 206 9.92 -12.42 17.66
N ILE A 207 8.75 -12.30 18.26
CA ILE A 207 8.55 -12.40 19.70
C ILE A 207 7.96 -13.77 19.98
N VAL A 208 8.67 -14.58 20.75
CA VAL A 208 8.28 -15.96 21.05
C VAL A 208 8.07 -16.13 22.55
N GLY A 209 6.88 -16.62 22.91
CA GLY A 209 6.56 -17.02 24.28
C GLY A 209 6.44 -18.53 24.38
N GLU A 210 7.08 -19.14 25.39
CA GLU A 210 7.04 -20.59 25.62
C GLU A 210 6.43 -20.90 26.99
N ILE A 211 5.60 -21.94 27.02
CA ILE A 211 5.09 -22.56 28.24
C ILE A 211 5.59 -24.01 28.23
N PRO A 212 6.59 -24.38 29.04
CA PRO A 212 7.11 -25.73 29.09
C PRO A 212 6.04 -26.73 29.55
N GLY A 213 5.94 -27.84 28.83
CA GLY A 213 5.08 -28.97 29.23
C GLY A 213 5.59 -29.61 30.51
N LYS A 214 4.70 -30.11 31.38
CA LYS A 214 5.09 -30.76 32.62
C LYS A 214 5.60 -32.20 32.42
N THR A 215 5.06 -32.94 31.44
CA THR A 215 5.35 -34.36 31.24
C THR A 215 6.38 -34.59 30.13
N HIS A 216 6.31 -33.75 29.05
CA HIS A 216 7.19 -33.86 27.89
C HIS A 216 7.65 -32.50 27.45
N PRO A 217 8.52 -31.82 28.26
CA PRO A 217 8.98 -30.44 27.97
C PRO A 217 9.81 -30.32 26.68
N GLU A 218 10.33 -31.44 26.18
CA GLU A 218 11.07 -31.53 24.92
C GLU A 218 10.17 -31.47 23.68
N ARG A 219 8.85 -31.69 23.83
CA ARG A 219 7.87 -31.63 22.73
C ARG A 219 7.27 -30.25 22.64
N ARG A 220 7.37 -29.66 21.45
CA ARG A 220 6.83 -28.33 21.16
C ARG A 220 5.60 -28.44 20.27
N ILE A 221 4.56 -27.67 20.58
CA ILE A 221 3.41 -27.40 19.72
C ILE A 221 3.53 -25.92 19.34
N MET A 222 3.60 -25.65 18.03
CA MET A 222 3.60 -24.29 17.47
C MET A 222 2.25 -23.97 16.86
#